data_e5bd0fc7148448a41b441cefe8e28a0d
#
_entry.id   e5bd0fc7148448a41b441cefe8e28a0d
#
_cell.length_a   1.000
_cell.length_b   1.000
_cell.length_c   1.000
_cell.angle_alpha   90.00
_cell.angle_beta   90.00
_cell.angle_gamma   90.00
#
_symmetry.space_group_name_H-M   'P 1'
#
loop_
_entity.id
_entity.type
_entity.pdbx_description
1 polymer ?
#
loop_
_entity_poly.entity_id
_entity_poly.type
_entity_poly.pdbx_seq_one_letter_code
_entity_poly.pdbx_strand_id
1 'polypeptide(L)'
;MKHKAVKELLRWSLMVFLSVSAVVAVSILMNGMYLLGIPDPEDVRSIVAEYPGVTDEKKEFTDREHVEQAVKLTGFLRYALFEEPVSGGSSMITITYVLDDGRTVSVSADRETVWWKGRPRAIKDREMFVNLAEGIFFLEEVSRP
;
A
#
# COMPACT_ATOMS: atom_id res chain seq x y z
N MET A 1 -45.70 -23.18 -11.14
CA MET A 1 -44.49 -23.18 -11.98
C MET A 1 -43.54 -22.01 -11.66
N LYS A 2 -44.01 -20.77 -11.53
CA LYS A 2 -43.16 -19.61 -11.25
C LYS A 2 -42.30 -19.70 -9.96
N HIS A 3 -42.87 -20.26 -8.88
CA HIS A 3 -42.12 -20.38 -7.59
C HIS A 3 -40.96 -21.39 -7.62
N LYS A 4 -41.04 -22.44 -8.44
CA LYS A 4 -39.94 -23.40 -8.62
C LYS A 4 -38.77 -22.75 -9.37
N ALA A 5 -39.06 -22.05 -10.47
CA ALA A 5 -38.05 -21.37 -11.27
C ALA A 5 -37.30 -20.28 -10.45
N VAL A 6 -38.01 -19.51 -9.62
CA VAL A 6 -37.41 -18.50 -8.76
C VAL A 6 -36.51 -19.14 -7.72
N LYS A 7 -36.91 -20.26 -7.10
CA LYS A 7 -36.04 -20.97 -6.13
C LYS A 7 -34.79 -21.55 -6.79
N GLU A 8 -34.91 -22.10 -7.97
CA GLU A 8 -33.77 -22.60 -8.74
C GLU A 8 -32.82 -21.47 -9.12
N LEU A 9 -33.32 -20.34 -9.61
CA LEU A 9 -32.52 -19.17 -9.94
C LEU A 9 -31.78 -18.63 -8.71
N LEU A 10 -32.49 -18.54 -7.58
CA LEU A 10 -31.89 -18.07 -6.32
C LEU A 10 -30.77 -19.02 -5.84
N ARG A 11 -30.98 -20.33 -5.97
CA ARG A 11 -29.99 -21.34 -5.62
C ARG A 11 -28.74 -21.25 -6.48
N TRP A 12 -28.91 -21.07 -7.80
CA TRP A 12 -27.80 -20.90 -8.73
C TRP A 12 -27.04 -19.60 -8.47
N SER A 13 -27.73 -18.48 -8.23
CA SER A 13 -27.08 -17.21 -7.90
C SER A 13 -26.30 -17.28 -6.59
N LEU A 14 -26.81 -17.97 -5.59
CA LEU A 14 -26.12 -18.20 -4.32
C LEU A 14 -24.85 -19.05 -4.51
N MET A 15 -24.92 -20.11 -5.31
CA MET A 15 -23.76 -20.95 -5.62
C MET A 15 -22.67 -20.16 -6.34
N VAL A 16 -23.04 -19.35 -7.33
CA VAL A 16 -22.08 -18.48 -8.06
C VAL A 16 -21.45 -17.47 -7.10
N PHE A 17 -22.26 -16.83 -6.26
CA PHE A 17 -21.77 -15.87 -5.27
C PHE A 17 -20.77 -16.51 -4.29
N LEU A 18 -21.09 -17.69 -3.75
CA LEU A 18 -20.19 -18.41 -2.84
C LEU A 18 -18.89 -18.83 -3.54
N SER A 19 -18.97 -19.29 -4.79
CA SER A 19 -17.77 -19.66 -5.55
C SER A 19 -16.88 -18.48 -5.82
N VAL A 20 -17.42 -17.35 -6.24
CA VAL A 20 -16.66 -16.11 -6.46
C VAL A 20 -16.04 -15.61 -5.15
N SER A 21 -16.81 -15.62 -4.06
CA SER A 21 -16.31 -15.22 -2.74
C SER A 21 -15.17 -16.11 -2.25
N ALA A 22 -15.24 -17.42 -2.49
CA ALA A 22 -14.18 -18.35 -2.14
C ALA A 22 -12.91 -18.07 -2.96
N VAL A 23 -13.00 -17.84 -4.26
CA VAL A 23 -11.86 -17.49 -5.11
C VAL A 23 -11.21 -16.18 -4.66
N VAL A 24 -12.01 -15.16 -4.36
CA VAL A 24 -11.51 -13.87 -3.85
C VAL A 24 -10.82 -14.06 -2.50
N ALA A 25 -11.41 -14.82 -1.58
CA ALA A 25 -10.80 -15.09 -0.29
C ALA A 25 -9.45 -15.82 -0.42
N VAL A 26 -9.36 -16.83 -1.27
CA VAL A 26 -8.11 -17.55 -1.55
C VAL A 26 -7.08 -16.61 -2.19
N SER A 27 -7.49 -15.77 -3.12
CA SER A 27 -6.60 -14.79 -3.75
C SER A 27 -6.01 -13.81 -2.73
N ILE A 28 -6.84 -13.29 -1.82
CA ILE A 28 -6.39 -12.39 -0.74
C ILE A 28 -5.41 -13.10 0.21
N LEU A 29 -5.70 -14.36 0.56
CA LEU A 29 -4.83 -15.17 1.42
C LEU A 29 -3.45 -15.40 0.78
N MET A 30 -3.42 -15.69 -0.51
CA MET A 30 -2.18 -15.99 -1.22
C MET A 30 -1.38 -14.74 -1.59
N ASN A 31 -2.04 -13.72 -2.07
CA ASN A 31 -1.40 -12.54 -2.68
C ASN A 31 -1.34 -11.33 -1.76
N GLY A 32 -2.03 -11.36 -0.62
CA GLY A 32 -2.19 -10.22 0.27
C GLY A 32 -3.24 -9.22 -0.23
N MET A 33 -3.40 -8.14 0.51
CA MET A 33 -4.36 -7.08 0.26
C MET A 33 -3.64 -5.76 0.03
N TYR A 34 -4.13 -4.97 -0.92
CA TYR A 34 -3.62 -3.62 -1.16
C TYR A 34 -4.04 -2.64 -0.07
N LEU A 35 -3.25 -1.59 0.13
CA LEU A 35 -3.63 -0.48 1.00
C LEU A 35 -4.86 0.23 0.43
N LEU A 36 -5.79 0.59 1.31
CA LEU A 36 -7.02 1.29 0.93
C LEU A 36 -6.96 2.76 1.37
N GLY A 37 -7.51 3.63 0.52
CA GLY A 37 -7.60 5.06 0.82
C GLY A 37 -6.30 5.81 0.59
N ILE A 38 -5.50 5.36 -0.39
CA ILE A 38 -4.37 6.10 -0.92
C ILE A 38 -4.93 7.34 -1.63
N PRO A 39 -4.33 8.53 -1.44
CA PRO A 39 -4.82 9.74 -2.09
C PRO A 39 -4.67 9.64 -3.61
N ASP A 40 -5.59 10.28 -4.34
CA ASP A 40 -5.44 10.46 -5.78
C ASP A 40 -4.26 11.42 -6.04
N PRO A 41 -3.39 11.15 -7.02
CA PRO A 41 -2.31 12.06 -7.37
C PRO A 41 -2.78 13.51 -7.63
N GLU A 42 -4.01 13.69 -8.13
CA GLU A 42 -4.56 15.01 -8.41
C GLU A 42 -4.85 15.84 -7.15
N ASP A 43 -5.09 15.16 -6.02
CA ASP A 43 -5.35 15.81 -4.74
C ASP A 43 -4.07 16.04 -3.92
N VAL A 44 -2.90 15.59 -4.41
CA VAL A 44 -1.62 15.72 -3.73
C VAL A 44 -0.85 16.92 -4.26
N ARG A 45 -0.55 17.86 -3.38
CA ARG A 45 0.25 19.07 -3.68
C ARG A 45 1.75 18.78 -3.69
N SER A 46 2.23 18.04 -2.69
CA SER A 46 3.63 17.64 -2.58
C SER A 46 3.77 16.34 -1.80
N ILE A 47 4.93 15.72 -1.92
CA ILE A 47 5.34 14.60 -1.07
C ILE A 47 6.62 14.94 -0.32
N VAL A 48 6.74 14.43 0.89
CA VAL A 48 7.96 14.51 1.68
C VAL A 48 8.46 13.09 1.92
N ALA A 49 9.66 12.79 1.45
CA ALA A 49 10.31 11.50 1.64
C ALA A 49 11.42 11.63 2.71
N GLU A 50 11.43 10.70 3.65
CA GLU A 50 12.38 10.65 4.77
C GLU A 50 13.01 9.25 4.85
N TYR A 51 14.33 9.22 4.99
CA TYR A 51 15.10 7.99 5.17
C TYR A 51 16.21 8.19 6.20
N PRO A 52 15.89 8.18 7.50
CA PRO A 52 16.87 8.51 8.58
C PRO A 52 18.12 7.63 8.60
N GLY A 53 18.04 6.40 8.08
CA GLY A 53 19.18 5.49 8.00
C GLY A 53 20.22 5.84 6.94
N VAL A 54 19.89 6.74 6.01
CA VAL A 54 20.72 7.12 4.87
C VAL A 54 21.01 8.61 4.84
N THR A 55 20.03 9.43 5.15
CA THR A 55 20.16 10.89 5.23
C THR A 55 19.25 11.46 6.31
N ASP A 56 19.71 12.50 7.00
CA ASP A 56 18.87 13.25 7.95
C ASP A 56 18.03 14.33 7.25
N GLU A 57 18.25 14.53 5.95
CA GLU A 57 17.50 15.50 5.17
C GLU A 57 16.15 14.94 4.72
N LYS A 58 15.10 15.75 4.91
CA LYS A 58 13.79 15.50 4.34
C LYS A 58 13.77 16.03 2.91
N LYS A 59 13.35 15.19 1.97
CA LYS A 59 13.23 15.57 0.57
C LYS A 59 11.79 15.88 0.23
N GLU A 60 11.51 17.09 -0.20
CA GLU A 60 10.21 17.50 -0.69
C GLU A 60 10.20 17.54 -2.22
N PHE A 61 9.18 16.92 -2.81
CA PHE A 61 8.94 16.90 -4.24
C PHE A 61 7.56 17.48 -4.53
N THR A 62 7.54 18.50 -5.39
CA THR A 62 6.31 19.17 -5.82
C THR A 62 5.94 18.89 -7.27
N ASP A 63 6.86 18.26 -8.00
CA ASP A 63 6.64 17.91 -9.39
C ASP A 63 5.71 16.71 -9.54
N ARG A 64 4.93 16.73 -10.61
CA ARG A 64 3.91 15.75 -10.88
C ARG A 64 4.45 14.32 -11.01
N GLU A 65 5.63 14.18 -11.58
CA GLU A 65 6.22 12.87 -11.84
C GLU A 65 6.53 12.14 -10.54
N HIS A 66 7.21 12.77 -9.58
CA HIS A 66 7.51 12.17 -8.28
C HIS A 66 6.24 11.90 -7.46
N VAL A 67 5.25 12.79 -7.52
CA VAL A 67 3.95 12.58 -6.86
C VAL A 67 3.27 11.32 -7.41
N GLU A 68 3.19 11.17 -8.72
CA GLU A 68 2.59 9.98 -9.35
C GLU A 68 3.38 8.71 -9.05
N GLN A 69 4.69 8.77 -9.04
CA GLN A 69 5.56 7.64 -8.69
C GLN A 69 5.34 7.21 -7.24
N ALA A 70 5.25 8.16 -6.29
CA ALA A 70 4.97 7.87 -4.90
C ALA A 70 3.61 7.21 -4.69
N VAL A 71 2.57 7.73 -5.33
CA VAL A 71 1.21 7.16 -5.26
C VAL A 71 1.19 5.75 -5.85
N LYS A 72 1.80 5.53 -7.01
CA LYS A 72 1.91 4.21 -7.63
C LYS A 72 2.67 3.23 -6.74
N LEU A 73 3.80 3.66 -6.17
CA LEU A 73 4.62 2.84 -5.27
C LEU A 73 3.81 2.36 -4.06
N THR A 74 3.08 3.27 -3.41
CA THR A 74 2.21 2.94 -2.29
C THR A 74 1.03 2.07 -2.73
N GLY A 75 0.51 2.29 -3.94
CA GLY A 75 -0.58 1.52 -4.54
C GLY A 75 -0.21 0.07 -4.86
N PHE A 76 1.06 -0.23 -5.09
CA PHE A 76 1.53 -1.61 -5.29
C PHE A 76 1.80 -2.36 -4.01
N LEU A 77 1.83 -1.68 -2.88
CA LEU A 77 2.14 -2.27 -1.60
C LEU A 77 1.01 -3.20 -1.15
N ARG A 78 1.37 -4.46 -0.89
CA ARG A 78 0.45 -5.47 -0.40
C ARG A 78 0.85 -5.94 0.99
N TYR A 79 -0.13 -6.21 1.83
CA TYR A 79 0.09 -6.74 3.17
C TYR A 79 -0.65 -8.05 3.39
N ALA A 80 -0.13 -8.88 4.27
CA ALA A 80 -0.75 -10.14 4.66
C ALA A 80 -1.79 -9.89 5.76
N LEU A 81 -3.03 -10.36 5.56
CA LEU A 81 -4.13 -10.12 6.50
C LEU A 81 -3.98 -10.88 7.82
N PHE A 82 -3.37 -12.06 7.77
CA PHE A 82 -3.31 -13.00 8.89
C PHE A 82 -1.89 -13.22 9.41
N GLU A 83 -0.92 -12.49 8.91
CA GLU A 83 0.43 -12.46 9.44
C GLU A 83 0.57 -11.27 10.40
N GLU A 84 1.15 -11.52 11.55
CA GLU A 84 1.47 -10.43 12.48
C GLU A 84 2.70 -9.69 11.99
N PRO A 85 2.71 -8.34 12.05
CA PRO A 85 3.89 -7.57 11.72
C PRO A 85 5.00 -7.87 12.73
N VAL A 86 6.25 -7.78 12.30
CA VAL A 86 7.40 -7.92 13.19
C VAL A 86 7.34 -6.81 14.24
N SER A 87 7.26 -7.20 15.52
CA SER A 87 7.19 -6.26 16.63
C SER A 87 8.55 -5.62 16.90
N GLY A 88 8.56 -4.31 17.14
CA GLY A 88 9.73 -3.55 17.55
C GLY A 88 10.60 -2.99 16.42
N GLY A 89 10.18 -3.14 15.17
CA GLY A 89 10.82 -2.46 14.03
C GLY A 89 10.54 -0.96 14.04
N SER A 90 11.51 -0.16 13.63
CA SER A 90 11.34 1.24 13.27
C SER A 90 11.23 1.37 11.76
N SER A 91 10.39 2.29 11.29
CA SER A 91 10.28 2.55 9.85
C SER A 91 11.63 3.00 9.28
N MET A 92 11.99 2.44 8.13
CA MET A 92 13.18 2.85 7.38
C MET A 92 12.87 4.08 6.52
N ILE A 93 11.83 3.99 5.72
CA ILE A 93 11.40 5.04 4.79
C ILE A 93 9.98 5.49 5.14
N THR A 94 9.77 6.79 5.13
CA THR A 94 8.46 7.41 5.27
C THR A 94 8.18 8.31 4.09
N ILE A 95 7.01 8.15 3.47
CA ILE A 95 6.49 9.06 2.45
C ILE A 95 5.25 9.73 3.01
N THR A 96 5.28 11.05 3.11
CA THR A 96 4.16 11.86 3.57
C THR A 96 3.57 12.61 2.38
N TYR A 97 2.30 12.37 2.11
CA TYR A 97 1.51 13.09 1.11
C TYR A 97 0.91 14.33 1.76
N VAL A 98 1.18 15.49 1.19
CA VAL A 98 0.55 16.75 1.56
C VAL A 98 -0.56 17.04 0.56
N LEU A 99 -1.80 17.02 1.03
CA LEU A 99 -2.97 17.21 0.17
C LEU A 99 -3.26 18.70 -0.05
N ASP A 100 -3.99 19.01 -1.10
CA ASP A 100 -4.39 20.39 -1.44
C ASP A 100 -5.19 21.08 -0.35
N ASP A 101 -5.97 20.33 0.43
CA ASP A 101 -6.73 20.82 1.57
C ASP A 101 -5.90 21.01 2.87
N GLY A 102 -4.59 20.75 2.80
CA GLY A 102 -3.67 20.86 3.93
C GLY A 102 -3.58 19.63 4.85
N ARG A 103 -4.40 18.60 4.63
CA ARG A 103 -4.27 17.32 5.34
C ARG A 103 -3.02 16.58 4.88
N THR A 104 -2.51 15.72 5.74
CA THR A 104 -1.39 14.84 5.42
C THR A 104 -1.76 13.37 5.62
N VAL A 105 -1.22 12.52 4.75
CA VAL A 105 -1.34 11.08 4.85
C VAL A 105 0.07 10.49 4.72
N SER A 106 0.47 9.62 5.63
CA SER A 106 1.80 9.02 5.61
C SER A 106 1.74 7.50 5.47
N VAL A 107 2.66 6.98 4.69
CA VAL A 107 3.03 5.57 4.66
C VAL A 107 4.48 5.44 5.11
N SER A 108 4.71 4.58 6.08
CA SER A 108 6.06 4.24 6.55
C SER A 108 6.30 2.76 6.38
N ALA A 109 7.49 2.37 5.99
CA ALA A 109 7.81 0.95 5.84
C ALA A 109 9.27 0.66 6.19
N ASP A 110 9.49 -0.56 6.66
CA ASP A 110 10.76 -1.25 6.60
C ASP A 110 10.66 -2.41 5.58
N ARG A 111 11.56 -3.37 5.63
CA ARG A 111 11.56 -4.51 4.69
C ARG A 111 10.46 -5.54 4.96
N GLU A 112 9.86 -5.53 6.14
CA GLU A 112 8.92 -6.56 6.60
C GLU A 112 7.57 -6.00 7.06
N THR A 113 7.53 -4.72 7.43
CA THR A 113 6.35 -4.07 8.02
C THR A 113 6.04 -2.77 7.31
N VAL A 114 4.77 -2.52 7.07
CA VAL A 114 4.23 -1.23 6.63
C VAL A 114 3.33 -0.65 7.74
N TRP A 115 3.52 0.62 8.02
CA TRP A 115 2.63 1.41 8.88
C TRP A 115 1.74 2.27 8.00
N TRP A 116 0.46 1.96 7.99
CA TRP A 116 -0.55 2.67 7.25
C TRP A 116 -1.65 3.17 8.18
N LYS A 117 -1.88 4.48 8.18
CA LYS A 117 -2.83 5.13 9.10
C LYS A 117 -2.59 4.73 10.56
N GLY A 118 -1.33 4.68 10.97
CA GLY A 118 -0.92 4.33 12.33
C GLY A 118 -1.02 2.86 12.70
N ARG A 119 -1.32 1.97 11.75
CA ARG A 119 -1.44 0.52 12.01
C ARG A 119 -0.33 -0.25 11.31
N PRO A 120 0.47 -1.02 12.05
CA PRO A 120 1.47 -1.90 11.45
C PRO A 120 0.80 -3.11 10.80
N ARG A 121 1.36 -3.54 9.65
CA ARG A 121 0.94 -4.72 8.90
C ARG A 121 2.15 -5.40 8.28
N ALA A 122 2.11 -6.73 8.21
CA ALA A 122 3.17 -7.50 7.57
C ALA A 122 3.14 -7.28 6.04
N ILE A 123 4.26 -6.88 5.45
CA ILE A 123 4.41 -6.71 4.00
C ILE A 123 4.45 -8.08 3.33
N LYS A 124 3.70 -8.24 2.25
CA LYS A 124 3.69 -9.48 1.45
C LYS A 124 4.91 -9.56 0.53
N ASP A 125 5.21 -8.50 -0.19
CA ASP A 125 6.35 -8.40 -1.10
C ASP A 125 7.50 -7.66 -0.39
N ARG A 126 8.26 -8.42 0.40
CA ARG A 126 9.38 -7.92 1.20
C ARG A 126 10.40 -7.21 0.31
N GLU A 127 10.99 -6.14 0.83
CA GLU A 127 12.04 -5.35 0.19
C GLU A 127 11.62 -4.52 -1.03
N MET A 128 10.54 -4.89 -1.74
CA MET A 128 10.15 -4.20 -2.97
C MET A 128 9.90 -2.69 -2.74
N PHE A 129 9.14 -2.35 -1.70
CA PHE A 129 8.81 -0.95 -1.40
C PHE A 129 10.06 -0.14 -1.08
N VAL A 130 10.93 -0.66 -0.19
CA VAL A 130 12.17 0.03 0.21
C VAL A 130 13.09 0.19 -1.00
N ASN A 131 13.33 -0.87 -1.77
CA ASN A 131 14.22 -0.82 -2.93
C ASN A 131 13.73 0.14 -4.02
N LEU A 132 12.43 0.19 -4.27
CA LEU A 132 11.86 1.13 -5.24
C LEU A 132 11.89 2.56 -4.72
N ALA A 133 11.59 2.79 -3.44
CA ALA A 133 11.68 4.12 -2.83
C ALA A 133 13.11 4.65 -2.81
N GLU A 134 14.10 3.79 -2.53
CA GLU A 134 15.52 4.12 -2.65
C GLU A 134 15.87 4.56 -4.07
N GLY A 135 15.46 3.80 -5.07
CA GLY A 135 15.74 4.11 -6.47
C GLY A 135 15.05 5.38 -6.98
N ILE A 136 13.87 5.72 -6.47
CA ILE A 136 13.11 6.88 -6.92
C ILE A 136 13.56 8.16 -6.18
N PHE A 137 13.74 8.11 -4.85
CA PHE A 137 13.88 9.30 -4.03
C PHE A 137 15.28 9.48 -3.42
N PHE A 138 16.07 8.40 -3.29
CA PHE A 138 17.33 8.39 -2.54
C PHE A 138 18.50 7.79 -3.31
N LEU A 139 18.40 7.69 -4.64
CA LEU A 139 19.42 7.04 -5.47
C LEU A 139 20.83 7.62 -5.26
N GLU A 140 20.93 8.94 -5.12
CA GLU A 140 22.22 9.62 -4.92
C GLU A 140 22.84 9.30 -3.56
N GLU A 141 22.03 9.19 -2.52
CA GLU A 141 22.49 8.91 -1.16
C GLU A 141 22.88 7.45 -0.96
N VAL A 142 22.11 6.53 -1.51
CA VAL A 142 22.36 5.08 -1.43
C VAL A 142 23.55 4.67 -2.30
N SER A 143 23.81 5.37 -3.41
CA SER A 143 24.89 5.07 -4.36
C SER A 143 26.23 5.67 -3.95
N ARG A 144 26.29 6.50 -2.91
CA ARG A 144 27.57 7.04 -2.39
C ARG A 144 28.29 5.95 -1.59
N PRO A 145 29.57 5.65 -1.94
CA PRO A 145 30.37 4.70 -1.17
C PRO A 145 30.71 5.21 0.21
#